data_a54e40cdc1d4fa07dbf118aa97f95367
#
_entry.id   a54e40cdc1d4fa07dbf118aa97f95367
#
_cell.length_a   1.000
_cell.length_b   1.000
_cell.length_c   1.000
_cell.angle_alpha   90.00
_cell.angle_beta   90.00
_cell.angle_gamma   90.00
#
_symmetry.space_group_name_H-M   'P 1'
#
loop_
_entity.id
_entity.type
_entity.pdbx_description
1 polymer ?
#
loop_
_entity_poly.entity_id
_entity_poly.type
_entity_poly.pdbx_seq_one_letter_code
_entity_poly.pdbx_strand_id
1 'polypeptide(L)'
;EDNAYPRFLREIDQPPPVLYYKGTITPEDELAVAIVGTRNVTAYGRQLTKDTATYLAGNGCTIVSGLARGVDAIAHRAALEILGRTLAVLGSGVDVIYPPEHRELAEAIAQHGAVISDYPPGTKPDGINFPPRNRIISGLSRATVVIEAGEKSGALITAKFAAEQGREVFAVPGSVLSPMSKGTNNLLGAGATPMTSPAAVLTALQVPIQMGLPQNNRPTLEPFQQKVVSLLGHESMHIDEICNRLSISIERLTAELTMMELSGIVERAEGMEYRVTRTWKI
;
A
#
# COMPACT_ATOMS: atom_id res chain seq x y z
N GLU A 1 9.20 25.90 20.41
CA GLU A 1 8.62 24.89 19.51
C GLU A 1 9.76 24.05 18.96
N ASP A 2 9.64 22.71 19.06
CA ASP A 2 10.66 21.79 18.59
C ASP A 2 10.65 21.75 17.06
N ASN A 3 11.79 22.05 16.42
CA ASN A 3 11.94 22.01 14.97
C ASN A 3 11.81 20.60 14.38
N ALA A 4 11.93 19.56 15.23
CA ALA A 4 11.73 18.16 14.85
C ALA A 4 10.25 17.76 14.79
N TYR A 5 9.31 18.62 15.24
CA TYR A 5 7.88 18.30 15.18
C TYR A 5 7.37 18.38 13.75
N PRO A 6 6.69 17.32 13.22
CA PRO A 6 6.28 17.25 11.82
C PRO A 6 5.40 18.45 11.41
N ARG A 7 5.80 19.10 10.32
CA ARG A 7 5.16 20.34 9.85
C ARG A 7 3.67 20.15 9.59
N PHE A 8 3.30 19.15 8.79
CA PHE A 8 1.90 18.93 8.44
C PHE A 8 1.03 18.56 9.65
N LEU A 9 1.59 17.87 10.65
CA LEU A 9 0.86 17.58 11.89
C LEU A 9 0.64 18.80 12.76
N ARG A 10 1.50 19.83 12.66
CA ARG A 10 1.35 21.09 13.35
C ARG A 10 0.17 21.93 12.84
N GLU A 11 -0.17 21.73 11.56
CA GLU A 11 -1.19 22.52 10.85
C GLU A 11 -2.63 22.03 11.07
N ILE A 12 -2.84 20.85 11.69
CA ILE A 12 -4.20 20.34 11.94
C ILE A 12 -4.88 21.07 13.10
N ASP A 13 -6.22 21.05 13.16
CA ASP A 13 -7.00 21.75 14.19
C ASP A 13 -6.64 21.34 15.62
N GLN A 14 -6.29 20.09 15.84
CA GLN A 14 -5.95 19.54 17.16
C GLN A 14 -4.61 18.80 17.11
N PRO A 15 -3.49 19.53 16.94
CA PRO A 15 -2.19 18.91 16.96
C PRO A 15 -1.89 18.33 18.34
N PRO A 16 -1.34 17.12 18.47
CA PRO A 16 -0.94 16.59 19.75
C PRO A 16 0.15 17.47 20.37
N PRO A 17 -0.04 17.94 21.64
CA PRO A 17 0.95 18.81 22.28
C PRO A 17 2.27 18.08 22.57
N VAL A 18 2.21 16.76 22.68
CA VAL A 18 3.37 15.87 22.88
C VAL A 18 3.24 14.70 21.91
N LEU A 19 4.35 14.36 21.27
CA LEU A 19 4.45 13.22 20.38
C LEU A 19 5.56 12.29 20.89
N TYR A 20 5.18 11.09 21.31
CA TYR A 20 6.11 10.04 21.68
C TYR A 20 6.46 9.24 20.45
N TYR A 21 7.73 8.88 20.27
CA TYR A 21 8.12 8.03 19.14
C TYR A 21 9.31 7.12 19.48
N LYS A 22 9.38 5.99 18.76
CA LYS A 22 10.51 5.07 18.74
C LYS A 22 10.96 4.91 17.30
N GLY A 23 12.24 5.15 17.04
CA GLY A 23 12.82 5.23 15.69
C GLY A 23 13.24 6.66 15.35
N THR A 24 13.08 7.05 14.09
CA THR A 24 13.48 8.38 13.61
C THR A 24 12.36 9.04 12.78
N ILE A 25 12.17 10.33 13.00
CA ILE A 25 11.36 11.20 12.14
C ILE A 25 12.33 12.13 11.41
N THR A 26 12.18 12.24 10.10
CA THR A 26 13.13 12.99 9.26
C THR A 26 12.39 13.94 8.32
N PRO A 27 13.06 14.92 7.70
CA PRO A 27 12.42 15.83 6.75
C PRO A 27 11.80 15.12 5.53
N GLU A 28 12.32 13.95 5.14
CA GLU A 28 11.76 13.14 4.05
C GLU A 28 10.33 12.69 4.35
N ASP A 29 9.95 12.59 5.63
CA ASP A 29 8.57 12.25 6.05
C ASP A 29 7.54 13.35 5.72
N GLU A 30 7.95 14.52 5.24
CA GLU A 30 7.04 15.52 4.70
C GLU A 30 6.36 15.06 3.40
N LEU A 31 6.98 14.12 2.66
CA LEU A 31 6.34 13.45 1.53
C LEU A 31 5.70 12.14 2.00
N ALA A 32 4.74 12.23 2.88
CA ALA A 32 4.04 11.05 3.40
C ALA A 32 2.67 10.85 2.76
N VAL A 33 2.29 9.59 2.59
CA VAL A 33 0.97 9.15 2.13
C VAL A 33 0.41 8.13 3.11
N ALA A 34 -0.79 8.41 3.65
CA ALA A 34 -1.51 7.47 4.47
C ALA A 34 -2.15 6.37 3.61
N ILE A 35 -1.97 5.10 3.97
CA ILE A 35 -2.68 3.98 3.37
C ILE A 35 -3.49 3.30 4.48
N VAL A 36 -4.81 3.32 4.34
CA VAL A 36 -5.73 2.79 5.36
C VAL A 36 -6.82 1.93 4.73
N GLY A 37 -7.46 1.09 5.54
CA GLY A 37 -8.55 0.28 5.04
C GLY A 37 -9.08 -0.72 6.07
N THR A 38 -9.81 -1.70 5.56
CA THR A 38 -10.42 -2.75 6.36
C THR A 38 -9.39 -3.66 7.04
N ARG A 39 -9.77 -4.17 8.21
CA ARG A 39 -9.00 -5.22 8.90
C ARG A 39 -9.18 -6.60 8.25
N ASN A 40 -10.31 -6.80 7.55
CA ASN A 40 -10.64 -8.04 6.84
C ASN A 40 -10.51 -7.82 5.33
N VAL A 41 -9.25 -7.75 4.88
CA VAL A 41 -8.91 -7.40 3.51
C VAL A 41 -9.14 -8.60 2.56
N THR A 42 -9.75 -8.33 1.40
CA THR A 42 -9.93 -9.33 0.34
C THR A 42 -8.61 -9.63 -0.39
N ALA A 43 -8.57 -10.67 -1.24
CA ALA A 43 -7.41 -10.93 -2.07
C ALA A 43 -7.09 -9.74 -3.00
N TYR A 44 -8.13 -9.10 -3.56
CA TYR A 44 -8.00 -7.89 -4.36
C TYR A 44 -7.38 -6.73 -3.55
N GLY A 45 -7.96 -6.43 -2.38
CA GLY A 45 -7.45 -5.36 -1.52
C GLY A 45 -6.02 -5.61 -1.02
N ARG A 46 -5.67 -6.88 -0.74
CA ARG A 46 -4.33 -7.28 -0.34
C ARG A 46 -3.30 -6.96 -1.44
N GLN A 47 -3.58 -7.40 -2.67
CA GLN A 47 -2.68 -7.15 -3.80
C GLN A 47 -2.55 -5.67 -4.07
N LEU A 48 -3.68 -4.95 -4.12
CA LEU A 48 -3.67 -3.53 -4.40
C LEU A 48 -2.96 -2.71 -3.31
N THR A 49 -3.12 -3.10 -2.03
CA THR A 49 -2.38 -2.46 -0.92
C THR A 49 -0.88 -2.64 -1.11
N LYS A 50 -0.45 -3.87 -1.41
CA LYS A 50 0.97 -4.18 -1.64
C LYS A 50 1.52 -3.36 -2.80
N ASP A 51 0.85 -3.38 -3.96
CA ASP A 51 1.27 -2.66 -5.17
C ASP A 51 1.35 -1.15 -4.90
N THR A 52 0.33 -0.59 -4.23
CA THR A 52 0.28 0.85 -3.92
C THR A 52 1.41 1.25 -2.97
N ALA A 53 1.59 0.52 -1.86
CA ALA A 53 2.62 0.85 -0.89
C ALA A 53 4.02 0.70 -1.47
N THR A 54 4.28 -0.38 -2.23
CA THR A 54 5.57 -0.59 -2.92
C THR A 54 5.84 0.53 -3.91
N TYR A 55 4.84 0.90 -4.74
CA TYR A 55 5.01 1.95 -5.73
C TYR A 55 5.30 3.31 -5.11
N LEU A 56 4.51 3.71 -4.11
CA LEU A 56 4.66 5.00 -3.44
C LEU A 56 5.98 5.07 -2.67
N ALA A 57 6.32 4.04 -1.91
CA ALA A 57 7.59 3.99 -1.16
C ALA A 57 8.80 3.96 -2.11
N GLY A 58 8.73 3.24 -3.24
CA GLY A 58 9.77 3.22 -4.27
C GLY A 58 9.99 4.56 -4.97
N ASN A 59 9.01 5.47 -4.91
CA ASN A 59 9.12 6.84 -5.40
C ASN A 59 9.40 7.86 -4.26
N GLY A 60 9.91 7.39 -3.12
CA GLY A 60 10.36 8.23 -2.01
C GLY A 60 9.25 8.73 -1.08
N CYS A 61 8.01 8.20 -1.19
CA CYS A 61 6.97 8.54 -0.23
C CYS A 61 7.13 7.74 1.07
N THR A 62 7.01 8.39 2.21
CA THR A 62 6.87 7.70 3.50
C THR A 62 5.45 7.17 3.64
N ILE A 63 5.30 5.86 3.93
CA ILE A 63 3.98 5.25 4.12
C ILE A 63 3.55 5.43 5.57
N VAL A 64 2.38 6.03 5.79
CA VAL A 64 1.80 6.22 7.13
C VAL A 64 0.59 5.32 7.30
N SER A 65 0.49 4.61 8.42
CA SER A 65 -0.71 3.84 8.76
C SER A 65 -0.83 3.58 10.25
N GLY A 66 -1.86 2.82 10.66
CA GLY A 66 -2.21 2.64 12.07
C GLY A 66 -1.78 1.33 12.71
N LEU A 67 -0.94 0.53 12.07
CA LEU A 67 -0.48 -0.79 12.53
C LEU A 67 -1.62 -1.80 12.78
N ALA A 68 -2.84 -1.53 12.34
CA ALA A 68 -3.95 -2.47 12.47
C ALA A 68 -3.76 -3.71 11.58
N ARG A 69 -4.54 -4.76 11.87
CA ARG A 69 -4.64 -5.92 10.95
C ARG A 69 -5.09 -5.46 9.55
N GLY A 70 -4.87 -6.27 8.54
CA GLY A 70 -5.35 -6.02 7.19
C GLY A 70 -4.52 -5.00 6.44
N VAL A 71 -5.17 -3.98 5.87
CA VAL A 71 -4.54 -2.99 4.98
C VAL A 71 -3.32 -2.33 5.62
N ASP A 72 -3.43 -1.88 6.87
CA ASP A 72 -2.35 -1.17 7.57
C ASP A 72 -1.06 -2.00 7.63
N ALA A 73 -1.16 -3.23 8.14
CA ALA A 73 -0.01 -4.12 8.26
C ALA A 73 0.59 -4.51 6.90
N ILE A 74 -0.25 -4.69 5.87
CA ILE A 74 0.21 -4.99 4.52
C ILE A 74 0.98 -3.80 3.94
N ALA A 75 0.48 -2.59 4.12
CA ALA A 75 1.13 -1.37 3.65
C ALA A 75 2.51 -1.19 4.29
N HIS A 76 2.62 -1.36 5.61
CA HIS A 76 3.91 -1.30 6.30
C HIS A 76 4.90 -2.36 5.80
N ARG A 77 4.47 -3.62 5.69
CA ARG A 77 5.33 -4.71 5.20
C ARG A 77 5.81 -4.46 3.78
N ALA A 78 4.91 -4.02 2.89
CA ALA A 78 5.26 -3.74 1.50
C ALA A 78 6.28 -2.60 1.36
N ALA A 79 6.19 -1.57 2.19
CA ALA A 79 7.20 -0.52 2.25
C ALA A 79 8.55 -1.06 2.74
N LEU A 80 8.56 -1.87 3.81
CA LEU A 80 9.77 -2.47 4.37
C LEU A 80 10.44 -3.48 3.42
N GLU A 81 9.67 -4.24 2.63
CA GLU A 81 10.20 -5.20 1.63
C GLU A 81 11.15 -4.53 0.62
N ILE A 82 10.97 -3.24 0.37
CA ILE A 82 11.84 -2.45 -0.53
C ILE A 82 12.74 -1.45 0.23
N LEU A 83 12.91 -1.64 1.53
CA LEU A 83 13.67 -0.75 2.40
C LEU A 83 13.14 0.70 2.42
N GLY A 84 11.87 0.88 2.09
CA GLY A 84 11.18 2.17 2.11
C GLY A 84 10.84 2.61 3.54
N ARG A 85 10.64 3.93 3.71
CA ARG A 85 10.27 4.52 5.01
C ARG A 85 8.79 4.29 5.32
N THR A 86 8.50 4.04 6.61
CA THR A 86 7.12 3.91 7.06
C THR A 86 6.94 4.36 8.50
N LEU A 87 5.81 5.01 8.81
CA LEU A 87 5.46 5.52 10.13
C LEU A 87 4.18 4.84 10.61
N ALA A 88 4.26 4.19 11.77
CA ALA A 88 3.11 3.56 12.43
C ALA A 88 2.60 4.44 13.54
N VAL A 89 1.34 4.87 13.47
CA VAL A 89 0.70 5.64 14.55
C VAL A 89 -0.11 4.70 15.43
N LEU A 90 0.06 4.76 16.75
CA LEU A 90 -0.61 3.87 17.72
C LEU A 90 -1.73 4.58 18.48
N GLY A 91 -2.73 3.82 18.91
CA GLY A 91 -3.75 4.24 19.90
C GLY A 91 -3.45 3.73 21.32
N SER A 92 -2.18 3.46 21.59
CA SER A 92 -1.59 3.03 22.87
C SER A 92 -0.25 3.69 23.04
N GLY A 93 0.42 3.54 24.19
CA GLY A 93 1.80 3.99 24.33
C GLY A 93 2.74 3.32 23.33
N VAL A 94 3.82 4.00 22.92
CA VAL A 94 4.81 3.49 21.94
C VAL A 94 5.52 2.21 22.39
N ASP A 95 5.48 1.88 23.68
CA ASP A 95 6.00 0.67 24.32
C ASP A 95 4.95 -0.46 24.41
N VAL A 96 3.67 -0.17 24.10
CA VAL A 96 2.55 -1.13 24.17
C VAL A 96 2.00 -1.39 22.78
N ILE A 97 2.59 -2.36 22.07
CA ILE A 97 2.22 -2.67 20.69
C ILE A 97 0.87 -3.41 20.63
N TYR A 98 -0.03 -2.88 19.78
CA TYR A 98 -1.32 -3.50 19.50
C TYR A 98 -1.60 -3.46 17.97
N PRO A 99 -2.02 -4.60 17.38
CA PRO A 99 -2.20 -5.91 18.00
C PRO A 99 -0.86 -6.57 18.38
N PRO A 100 -0.84 -7.47 19.39
CA PRO A 100 0.43 -8.04 19.92
C PRO A 100 1.25 -8.79 18.89
N GLU A 101 0.60 -9.43 17.92
CA GLU A 101 1.24 -10.15 16.81
C GLU A 101 2.02 -9.23 15.84
N HIS A 102 1.85 -7.92 15.93
CA HIS A 102 2.59 -6.95 15.11
C HIS A 102 3.83 -6.38 15.84
N ARG A 103 4.30 -7.00 16.92
CA ARG A 103 5.48 -6.55 17.65
C ARG A 103 6.72 -6.51 16.77
N GLU A 104 7.01 -7.60 16.07
CA GLU A 104 8.15 -7.67 15.15
C GLU A 104 8.03 -6.64 14.02
N LEU A 105 6.82 -6.43 13.49
CA LEU A 105 6.56 -5.42 12.49
C LEU A 105 6.84 -4.01 13.04
N ALA A 106 6.41 -3.71 14.27
CA ALA A 106 6.66 -2.42 14.91
C ALA A 106 8.16 -2.18 15.13
N GLU A 107 8.91 -3.23 15.49
CA GLU A 107 10.37 -3.16 15.65
C GLU A 107 11.07 -2.87 14.32
N ALA A 108 10.65 -3.55 13.24
CA ALA A 108 11.16 -3.30 11.90
C ALA A 108 10.83 -1.88 11.41
N ILE A 109 9.61 -1.39 11.68
CA ILE A 109 9.21 -0.02 11.37
C ILE A 109 10.10 0.99 12.10
N ALA A 110 10.40 0.77 13.38
CA ALA A 110 11.26 1.67 14.15
C ALA A 110 12.71 1.74 13.62
N GLN A 111 13.16 0.73 12.86
CA GLN A 111 14.49 0.72 12.22
C GLN A 111 14.51 1.52 10.90
N HIS A 112 13.38 1.61 10.18
CA HIS A 112 13.27 2.24 8.85
C HIS A 112 12.36 3.48 8.83
N GLY A 113 11.92 3.94 9.99
CA GLY A 113 11.01 5.04 10.19
C GLY A 113 10.72 5.24 11.66
N ALA A 114 9.45 5.33 12.06
CA ALA A 114 9.08 5.48 13.47
C ALA A 114 7.74 4.83 13.82
N VAL A 115 7.64 4.40 15.07
CA VAL A 115 6.37 4.11 15.77
C VAL A 115 6.03 5.34 16.61
N ILE A 116 4.84 5.88 16.45
CA ILE A 116 4.44 7.21 16.94
C ILE A 116 3.15 7.08 17.77
N SER A 117 3.02 7.86 18.82
CA SER A 117 1.79 7.99 19.61
C SER A 117 1.68 9.35 20.30
N ASP A 118 0.46 9.82 20.51
CA ASP A 118 0.14 10.94 21.41
C ASP A 118 -0.25 10.49 22.83
N TYR A 119 -0.24 9.16 23.07
CA TYR A 119 -0.47 8.59 24.39
C TYR A 119 0.84 8.34 25.14
N PRO A 120 0.90 8.64 26.46
CA PRO A 120 2.10 8.36 27.26
C PRO A 120 2.50 6.87 27.23
N PRO A 121 3.81 6.57 27.40
CA PRO A 121 4.28 5.21 27.60
C PRO A 121 3.48 4.47 28.70
N GLY A 122 3.26 3.16 28.50
CA GLY A 122 2.43 2.34 29.40
C GLY A 122 0.93 2.42 29.14
N THR A 123 0.44 3.33 28.30
CA THR A 123 -0.99 3.41 27.96
C THR A 123 -1.45 2.16 27.23
N LYS A 124 -2.43 1.45 27.82
CA LYS A 124 -3.01 0.25 27.23
C LYS A 124 -3.89 0.58 26.01
N PRO A 125 -4.01 -0.33 25.03
CA PRO A 125 -4.92 -0.15 23.91
C PRO A 125 -6.37 -0.18 24.38
N ASP A 126 -7.11 0.85 23.98
CA ASP A 126 -8.55 0.95 24.25
C ASP A 126 -9.28 1.33 22.95
N GLY A 127 -10.49 0.80 22.77
CA GLY A 127 -11.33 1.09 21.60
C GLY A 127 -11.57 2.57 21.37
N ILE A 128 -11.66 3.35 22.45
CA ILE A 128 -11.91 4.80 22.41
C ILE A 128 -10.70 5.61 21.87
N ASN A 129 -9.50 5.05 21.95
CA ASN A 129 -8.26 5.72 21.54
C ASN A 129 -8.01 5.66 20.03
N PHE A 130 -8.56 4.65 19.33
CA PHE A 130 -8.28 4.48 17.90
C PHE A 130 -8.90 5.55 16.99
N PRO A 131 -10.17 5.98 17.20
CA PRO A 131 -10.73 7.03 16.36
C PRO A 131 -10.00 8.38 16.47
N PRO A 132 -9.71 8.93 17.67
CA PRO A 132 -8.97 10.18 17.80
C PRO A 132 -7.55 10.12 17.24
N ARG A 133 -6.87 8.96 17.37
CA ARG A 133 -5.53 8.75 16.83
C ARG A 133 -5.48 8.94 15.31
N ASN A 134 -6.56 8.61 14.58
CA ASN A 134 -6.58 8.66 13.12
C ASN A 134 -6.33 10.06 12.56
N ARG A 135 -6.61 11.13 13.32
CA ARG A 135 -6.25 12.51 12.93
C ARG A 135 -4.75 12.70 12.76
N ILE A 136 -3.94 11.90 13.47
CA ILE A 136 -2.48 11.96 13.36
C ILE A 136 -2.01 11.23 12.10
N ILE A 137 -2.67 10.12 11.73
CA ILE A 137 -2.35 9.40 10.48
C ILE A 137 -2.54 10.34 9.28
N SER A 138 -3.72 10.97 9.17
CA SER A 138 -3.98 11.93 8.11
C SER A 138 -3.14 13.21 8.25
N GLY A 139 -2.95 13.68 9.49
CA GLY A 139 -2.18 14.89 9.79
C GLY A 139 -0.69 14.82 9.44
N LEU A 140 -0.10 13.64 9.48
CA LEU A 140 1.28 13.39 9.03
C LEU A 140 1.39 13.30 7.50
N SER A 141 0.27 13.19 6.78
CA SER A 141 0.26 12.80 5.38
C SER A 141 -0.25 13.92 4.47
N ARG A 142 0.26 13.99 3.25
CA ARG A 142 -0.25 14.88 2.20
C ARG A 142 -1.49 14.33 1.51
N ALA A 143 -1.64 13.01 1.50
CA ALA A 143 -2.80 12.31 0.95
C ALA A 143 -3.16 11.10 1.81
N THR A 144 -4.42 10.69 1.76
CA THR A 144 -4.92 9.46 2.37
C THR A 144 -5.57 8.59 1.32
N VAL A 145 -5.06 7.37 1.16
CA VAL A 145 -5.59 6.34 0.26
C VAL A 145 -6.39 5.32 1.05
N VAL A 146 -7.65 5.17 0.72
CA VAL A 146 -8.55 4.14 1.30
C VAL A 146 -8.69 2.99 0.32
N ILE A 147 -8.10 1.83 0.64
CA ILE A 147 -8.06 0.68 -0.27
C ILE A 147 -9.39 -0.08 -0.29
N GLU A 148 -9.84 -0.51 0.86
CA GLU A 148 -11.14 -1.16 1.06
C GLU A 148 -11.76 -0.68 2.37
N ALA A 149 -13.05 -0.43 2.37
CA ALA A 149 -13.80 -0.05 3.56
C ALA A 149 -15.27 -0.49 3.45
N GLY A 150 -15.77 -1.21 4.43
CA GLY A 150 -17.21 -1.36 4.63
C GLY A 150 -17.83 -0.06 5.16
N GLU A 151 -19.15 0.03 5.19
CA GLU A 151 -19.90 1.24 5.62
C GLU A 151 -19.53 1.77 7.01
N LYS A 152 -19.13 0.89 7.93
CA LYS A 152 -18.77 1.23 9.32
C LYS A 152 -17.28 1.09 9.59
N SER A 153 -16.44 1.12 8.55
CA SER A 153 -15.01 0.97 8.70
C SER A 153 -14.37 2.17 9.40
N GLY A 154 -13.46 1.90 10.35
CA GLY A 154 -12.66 2.95 10.98
C GLY A 154 -11.76 3.74 10.01
N ALA A 155 -11.46 3.18 8.83
CA ALA A 155 -10.72 3.88 7.78
C ALA A 155 -11.48 5.11 7.23
N LEU A 156 -12.82 5.09 7.27
CA LEU A 156 -13.64 6.23 6.87
C LEU A 156 -13.48 7.42 7.83
N ILE A 157 -13.15 7.16 9.10
CA ILE A 157 -12.84 8.22 10.08
C ILE A 157 -11.54 8.90 9.69
N THR A 158 -10.53 8.13 9.26
CA THR A 158 -9.26 8.71 8.76
C THR A 158 -9.48 9.55 7.50
N ALA A 159 -10.29 9.07 6.56
CA ALA A 159 -10.65 9.81 5.36
C ALA A 159 -11.39 11.12 5.69
N LYS A 160 -12.27 11.10 6.68
CA LYS A 160 -12.97 12.30 7.16
C LYS A 160 -11.98 13.31 7.74
N PHE A 161 -11.09 12.90 8.63
CA PHE A 161 -10.04 13.78 9.15
C PHE A 161 -9.15 14.33 8.04
N ALA A 162 -8.77 13.50 7.06
CA ALA A 162 -7.98 13.96 5.93
C ALA A 162 -8.67 15.10 5.17
N ALA A 163 -9.96 14.95 4.85
CA ALA A 163 -10.74 15.98 4.18
C ALA A 163 -10.87 17.27 5.03
N GLU A 164 -11.17 17.15 6.34
CA GLU A 164 -11.25 18.26 7.27
C GLU A 164 -9.90 19.01 7.41
N GLN A 165 -8.78 18.28 7.27
CA GLN A 165 -7.42 18.82 7.30
C GLN A 165 -6.94 19.38 5.94
N GLY A 166 -7.80 19.39 4.92
CA GLY A 166 -7.43 19.84 3.57
C GLY A 166 -6.43 18.94 2.86
N ARG A 167 -6.39 17.64 3.21
CA ARG A 167 -5.53 16.63 2.57
C ARG A 167 -6.29 15.96 1.43
N GLU A 168 -5.57 15.54 0.40
CA GLU A 168 -6.15 14.76 -0.68
C GLU A 168 -6.68 13.41 -0.18
N VAL A 169 -7.89 13.06 -0.58
CA VAL A 169 -8.50 11.77 -0.24
C VAL A 169 -8.69 10.96 -1.52
N PHE A 170 -8.04 9.81 -1.56
CA PHE A 170 -8.19 8.83 -2.63
C PHE A 170 -8.99 7.64 -2.12
N ALA A 171 -9.91 7.15 -2.94
CA ALA A 171 -10.65 5.94 -2.65
C ALA A 171 -10.54 4.97 -3.83
N VAL A 172 -10.31 3.70 -3.53
CA VAL A 172 -10.26 2.65 -4.56
C VAL A 172 -11.68 2.31 -4.99
N PRO A 173 -12.01 2.43 -6.29
CA PRO A 173 -13.27 1.94 -6.82
C PRO A 173 -13.39 0.42 -6.65
N GLY A 174 -14.58 -0.06 -6.33
CA GLY A 174 -14.83 -1.48 -6.24
C GLY A 174 -16.25 -1.86 -6.66
N SER A 175 -16.50 -3.17 -6.73
CA SER A 175 -17.82 -3.67 -7.09
C SER A 175 -18.88 -3.16 -6.14
N VAL A 176 -20.00 -2.64 -6.67
CA VAL A 176 -21.16 -2.21 -5.88
C VAL A 176 -21.82 -3.35 -5.11
N LEU A 177 -21.55 -4.60 -5.52
CA LEU A 177 -22.04 -5.81 -4.84
C LEU A 177 -21.12 -6.23 -3.66
N SER A 178 -19.91 -5.67 -3.60
CA SER A 178 -18.97 -6.01 -2.53
C SER A 178 -19.22 -5.18 -1.27
N PRO A 179 -19.49 -5.81 -0.10
CA PRO A 179 -19.61 -5.09 1.15
C PRO A 179 -18.34 -4.32 1.53
N MET A 180 -17.15 -4.79 1.08
CA MET A 180 -15.85 -4.16 1.36
C MET A 180 -15.58 -2.92 0.50
N SER A 181 -16.37 -2.69 -0.54
CA SER A 181 -16.27 -1.52 -1.42
C SER A 181 -17.31 -0.44 -1.15
N LYS A 182 -18.30 -0.71 -0.29
CA LYS A 182 -19.38 0.25 -0.03
C LYS A 182 -18.87 1.57 0.52
N GLY A 183 -17.95 1.51 1.49
CA GLY A 183 -17.39 2.71 2.10
C GLY A 183 -16.51 3.50 1.14
N THR A 184 -15.66 2.85 0.34
CA THR A 184 -14.84 3.53 -0.67
C THR A 184 -15.69 4.12 -1.78
N ASN A 185 -16.72 3.41 -2.26
CA ASN A 185 -17.66 3.95 -3.26
C ASN A 185 -18.45 5.14 -2.71
N ASN A 186 -18.82 5.14 -1.42
CA ASN A 186 -19.47 6.29 -0.78
C ASN A 186 -18.52 7.49 -0.71
N LEU A 187 -17.23 7.27 -0.42
CA LEU A 187 -16.22 8.34 -0.45
C LEU A 187 -16.09 8.95 -1.85
N LEU A 188 -16.11 8.11 -2.91
CA LEU A 188 -16.10 8.60 -4.29
C LEU A 188 -17.34 9.46 -4.60
N GLY A 189 -18.53 9.01 -4.15
CA GLY A 189 -19.75 9.80 -4.26
C GLY A 189 -19.73 11.10 -3.47
N ALA A 190 -18.92 11.19 -2.42
CA ALA A 190 -18.72 12.39 -1.61
C ALA A 190 -17.57 13.30 -2.12
N GLY A 191 -16.93 12.96 -3.24
CA GLY A 191 -15.91 13.79 -3.87
C GLY A 191 -14.46 13.35 -3.66
N ALA A 192 -14.22 12.16 -3.09
CA ALA A 192 -12.87 11.60 -3.05
C ALA A 192 -12.37 11.28 -4.46
N THR A 193 -11.08 11.46 -4.70
CA THR A 193 -10.46 11.16 -6.00
C THR A 193 -10.37 9.64 -6.22
N PRO A 194 -10.83 9.12 -7.38
CA PRO A 194 -10.71 7.70 -7.67
C PRO A 194 -9.23 7.31 -7.82
N MET A 195 -8.77 6.34 -7.02
CA MET A 195 -7.45 5.75 -7.18
C MET A 195 -7.51 4.62 -8.21
N THR A 196 -7.29 4.94 -9.46
CA THR A 196 -7.25 3.97 -10.57
C THR A 196 -5.86 3.37 -10.78
N SER A 197 -4.84 4.04 -10.28
CA SER A 197 -3.46 3.55 -10.24
C SER A 197 -2.67 4.24 -9.12
N PRO A 198 -1.61 3.61 -8.58
CA PRO A 198 -0.75 4.27 -7.59
C PRO A 198 -0.08 5.56 -8.12
N ALA A 199 0.19 5.62 -9.42
CA ALA A 199 0.76 6.81 -10.07
C ALA A 199 -0.17 8.03 -9.98
N ALA A 200 -1.49 7.84 -9.96
CA ALA A 200 -2.46 8.92 -9.83
C ALA A 200 -2.25 9.73 -8.52
N VAL A 201 -1.82 9.06 -7.45
CA VAL A 201 -1.51 9.72 -6.16
C VAL A 201 -0.31 10.66 -6.32
N LEU A 202 0.78 10.20 -6.95
CA LEU A 202 1.97 11.02 -7.17
C LEU A 202 1.68 12.21 -8.09
N THR A 203 0.88 11.98 -9.14
CA THR A 203 0.47 13.03 -10.08
C THR A 203 -0.31 14.14 -9.36
N ALA A 204 -1.28 13.78 -8.52
CA ALA A 204 -2.06 14.75 -7.77
C ALA A 204 -1.20 15.52 -6.74
N LEU A 205 -0.22 14.86 -6.13
CA LEU A 205 0.72 15.48 -5.21
C LEU A 205 1.84 16.26 -5.91
N GLN A 206 1.86 16.29 -7.25
CA GLN A 206 2.89 16.93 -8.09
C GLN A 206 4.29 16.42 -7.75
N VAL A 207 4.40 15.16 -7.36
CA VAL A 207 5.68 14.50 -7.11
C VAL A 207 6.22 14.01 -8.45
N PRO A 208 7.46 14.38 -8.82
CA PRO A 208 8.10 13.82 -10.01
C PRO A 208 8.14 12.30 -9.89
N ILE A 209 7.50 11.61 -10.81
CA ILE A 209 7.65 10.16 -10.91
C ILE A 209 9.09 9.93 -11.34
N GLN A 210 9.91 9.44 -10.44
CA GLN A 210 11.21 8.93 -10.79
C GLN A 210 10.94 7.73 -11.70
N MET A 211 11.12 7.89 -12.99
CA MET A 211 11.05 6.78 -13.95
C MET A 211 12.19 5.81 -13.60
N GLY A 212 11.83 4.82 -12.82
CA GLY A 212 12.69 3.81 -12.24
C GLY A 212 12.20 3.46 -10.85
N LEU A 213 11.13 2.64 -10.74
CA LEU A 213 11.22 1.59 -9.72
C LEU A 213 12.63 1.03 -9.86
N PRO A 214 13.36 0.71 -8.76
CA PRO A 214 14.60 0.00 -8.91
C PRO A 214 14.30 -1.20 -9.81
N GLN A 215 14.78 -1.17 -11.03
CA GLN A 215 14.80 -2.31 -11.94
C GLN A 215 15.81 -3.36 -11.42
N ASN A 216 16.14 -3.27 -10.14
CA ASN A 216 16.97 -4.23 -9.46
C ASN A 216 16.16 -5.48 -9.22
N ASN A 217 16.28 -6.36 -10.17
CA ASN A 217 15.87 -7.77 -10.28
C ASN A 217 14.64 -8.09 -11.13
N ARG A 218 14.29 -7.29 -12.15
CA ARG A 218 13.67 -7.97 -13.29
C ARG A 218 14.80 -8.69 -14.04
N PRO A 219 14.85 -10.02 -14.02
CA PRO A 219 15.81 -10.71 -14.87
C PRO A 219 15.58 -10.22 -16.28
N THR A 220 16.67 -9.89 -16.99
CA THR A 220 16.58 -9.48 -18.40
C THR A 220 15.94 -10.65 -19.13
N LEU A 221 14.74 -10.45 -19.67
CA LEU A 221 14.04 -11.50 -20.40
C LEU A 221 14.89 -11.92 -21.59
N GLU A 222 15.12 -13.21 -21.71
CA GLU A 222 15.69 -13.79 -22.91
C GLU A 222 14.79 -13.50 -24.13
N PRO A 223 15.31 -13.39 -25.33
CA PRO A 223 14.52 -13.04 -26.52
C PRO A 223 13.29 -13.91 -26.73
N PHE A 224 13.33 -15.16 -26.32
CA PHE A 224 12.19 -16.06 -26.36
C PHE A 224 11.14 -15.72 -25.30
N GLN A 225 11.55 -15.44 -24.07
CA GLN A 225 10.67 -15.03 -22.98
C GLN A 225 9.94 -13.70 -23.31
N GLN A 226 10.65 -12.76 -23.98
CA GLN A 226 10.04 -11.52 -24.47
C GLN A 226 8.90 -11.80 -25.45
N LYS A 227 9.09 -12.74 -26.38
CA LYS A 227 8.05 -13.14 -27.34
C LYS A 227 6.83 -13.75 -26.65
N VAL A 228 7.04 -14.62 -25.65
CA VAL A 228 5.96 -15.22 -24.86
C VAL A 228 5.19 -14.13 -24.11
N VAL A 229 5.87 -13.24 -23.41
CA VAL A 229 5.24 -12.12 -22.66
C VAL A 229 4.45 -11.20 -23.59
N SER A 230 5.02 -10.84 -24.74
CA SER A 230 4.34 -10.02 -25.75
C SER A 230 3.10 -10.71 -26.33
N LEU A 231 3.16 -12.03 -26.51
CA LEU A 231 2.06 -12.82 -27.05
C LEU A 231 0.90 -12.94 -26.05
N LEU A 232 1.22 -13.20 -24.79
CA LEU A 232 0.22 -13.31 -23.72
C LEU A 232 -0.46 -11.99 -23.39
N GLY A 233 0.27 -10.87 -23.50
CA GLY A 233 -0.29 -9.54 -23.24
C GLY A 233 -1.04 -9.46 -21.91
N HIS A 234 -2.34 -9.15 -21.97
CA HIS A 234 -3.20 -9.03 -20.76
C HIS A 234 -4.17 -10.20 -20.55
N GLU A 235 -4.20 -11.16 -21.46
CA GLU A 235 -5.13 -12.27 -21.46
C GLU A 235 -4.43 -13.61 -21.13
N SER A 236 -5.20 -14.60 -20.67
CA SER A 236 -4.71 -15.96 -20.55
C SER A 236 -4.79 -16.66 -21.92
N MET A 237 -3.85 -17.57 -22.17
CA MET A 237 -3.80 -18.33 -23.42
C MET A 237 -3.44 -19.77 -23.15
N HIS A 238 -4.14 -20.69 -23.82
CA HIS A 238 -3.86 -22.12 -23.72
C HIS A 238 -2.51 -22.47 -24.33
N ILE A 239 -1.80 -23.43 -23.73
CA ILE A 239 -0.45 -23.83 -24.15
C ILE A 239 -0.38 -24.21 -25.62
N ASP A 240 -1.39 -24.90 -26.16
CA ASP A 240 -1.43 -25.29 -27.59
C ASP A 240 -1.52 -24.09 -28.51
N GLU A 241 -2.22 -23.04 -28.11
CA GLU A 241 -2.33 -21.81 -28.88
C GLU A 241 -1.00 -21.04 -28.89
N ILE A 242 -0.30 -21.03 -27.75
CA ILE A 242 1.05 -20.45 -27.67
C ILE A 242 2.03 -21.22 -28.58
N CYS A 243 1.98 -22.56 -28.57
CA CYS A 243 2.77 -23.42 -29.46
C CYS A 243 2.55 -23.06 -30.93
N ASN A 244 1.28 -22.97 -31.33
CA ASN A 244 0.90 -22.65 -32.71
C ASN A 244 1.39 -21.28 -33.14
N ARG A 245 1.19 -20.26 -32.32
CA ARG A 245 1.57 -18.87 -32.64
C ARG A 245 3.08 -18.66 -32.67
N LEU A 246 3.82 -19.37 -31.83
CA LEU A 246 5.30 -19.28 -31.78
C LEU A 246 5.98 -20.31 -32.66
N SER A 247 5.24 -21.26 -33.28
CA SER A 247 5.75 -22.34 -34.13
C SER A 247 6.85 -23.18 -33.43
N ILE A 248 6.58 -23.60 -32.20
CA ILE A 248 7.50 -24.40 -31.37
C ILE A 248 6.84 -25.65 -30.86
N SER A 249 7.66 -26.64 -30.47
CA SER A 249 7.14 -27.88 -29.87
C SER A 249 6.66 -27.67 -28.44
N ILE A 250 5.70 -28.50 -28.01
CA ILE A 250 5.10 -28.41 -26.69
C ILE A 250 6.12 -28.68 -25.58
N GLU A 251 7.06 -29.61 -25.83
CA GLU A 251 8.11 -29.96 -24.86
C GLU A 251 9.00 -28.75 -24.53
N ARG A 252 9.42 -28.05 -25.58
CA ARG A 252 10.24 -26.85 -25.44
C ARG A 252 9.48 -25.72 -24.74
N LEU A 253 8.23 -25.48 -25.15
CA LEU A 253 7.40 -24.46 -24.51
C LEU A 253 7.14 -24.76 -23.05
N THR A 254 6.83 -26.02 -22.70
CA THR A 254 6.58 -26.43 -21.30
C THR A 254 7.81 -26.20 -20.42
N ALA A 255 9.01 -26.52 -20.89
CA ALA A 255 10.24 -26.27 -20.15
C ALA A 255 10.45 -24.77 -19.90
N GLU A 256 10.27 -23.95 -20.91
CA GLU A 256 10.44 -22.48 -20.80
C GLU A 256 9.35 -21.87 -19.89
N LEU A 257 8.08 -22.25 -20.05
CA LEU A 257 6.99 -21.76 -19.20
C LEU A 257 7.19 -22.14 -17.73
N THR A 258 7.73 -23.35 -17.45
CA THR A 258 8.07 -23.76 -16.09
C THR A 258 9.16 -22.87 -15.49
N MET A 259 10.21 -22.56 -16.25
CA MET A 259 11.27 -21.64 -15.81
C MET A 259 10.74 -20.21 -15.62
N MET A 260 9.85 -19.77 -16.49
CA MET A 260 9.20 -18.46 -16.37
C MET A 260 8.23 -18.39 -15.19
N GLU A 261 7.56 -19.49 -14.85
CA GLU A 261 6.68 -19.61 -13.68
C GLU A 261 7.50 -19.57 -12.38
N LEU A 262 8.59 -20.34 -12.30
CA LEU A 262 9.52 -20.30 -11.17
C LEU A 262 10.15 -18.92 -10.96
N SER A 263 10.37 -18.19 -12.06
CA SER A 263 10.89 -16.80 -12.03
C SER A 263 9.80 -15.75 -11.81
N GLY A 264 8.53 -16.14 -11.63
CA GLY A 264 7.40 -15.25 -11.41
C GLY A 264 7.02 -14.38 -12.61
N ILE A 265 7.44 -14.74 -13.82
CA ILE A 265 7.14 -14.01 -15.07
C ILE A 265 5.73 -14.35 -15.55
N VAL A 266 5.37 -15.64 -15.53
CA VAL A 266 4.03 -16.11 -15.87
C VAL A 266 3.44 -16.90 -14.71
N GLU A 267 2.13 -17.06 -14.71
CA GLU A 267 1.42 -17.94 -13.79
C GLU A 267 0.47 -18.83 -14.57
N ARG A 268 0.33 -20.06 -14.10
CA ARG A 268 -0.60 -21.04 -14.67
C ARG A 268 -2.00 -20.78 -14.12
N ALA A 269 -2.98 -20.68 -15.02
CA ALA A 269 -4.40 -20.64 -14.73
C ALA A 269 -5.04 -22.06 -14.87
N GLU A 270 -6.35 -22.17 -14.67
CA GLU A 270 -7.05 -23.44 -14.87
C GLU A 270 -6.97 -23.89 -16.34
N GLY A 271 -6.97 -25.21 -16.58
CA GLY A 271 -7.06 -25.78 -17.93
C GLY A 271 -5.81 -25.65 -18.80
N MET A 272 -4.60 -25.60 -18.23
CA MET A 272 -3.33 -25.41 -18.96
C MET A 272 -3.22 -24.05 -19.70
N GLU A 273 -3.92 -23.06 -19.22
CA GLU A 273 -3.74 -21.68 -19.65
C GLU A 273 -2.60 -21.02 -18.86
N TYR A 274 -1.91 -20.09 -19.50
CA TYR A 274 -0.86 -19.26 -18.91
C TYR A 274 -1.17 -17.81 -19.12
N ARG A 275 -0.79 -16.97 -18.14
CA ARG A 275 -0.88 -15.53 -18.24
C ARG A 275 0.37 -14.88 -17.65
N VAL A 276 0.67 -13.67 -18.10
CA VAL A 276 1.74 -12.87 -17.52
C VAL A 276 1.32 -12.43 -16.12
N THR A 277 2.21 -12.61 -15.14
CA THR A 277 1.96 -12.12 -13.79
C THR A 277 1.82 -10.60 -13.80
N ARG A 278 1.06 -10.04 -12.86
CA ARG A 278 0.81 -8.58 -12.82
C ARG A 278 2.08 -7.74 -12.67
N THR A 279 3.11 -8.30 -12.07
CA THR A 279 4.43 -7.67 -11.93
C THR A 279 5.17 -7.50 -13.25
N TRP A 280 4.79 -8.23 -14.30
CA TRP A 280 5.41 -8.22 -15.63
C TRP A 280 4.50 -7.66 -16.74
N LYS A 281 3.26 -7.28 -16.42
CA LYS A 281 2.40 -6.59 -17.37
C LYS A 281 3.00 -5.23 -17.73
N ILE A 282 3.23 -5.05 -19.02
CA ILE A 282 3.77 -3.80 -19.64
C ILE A 282 2.67 -2.76 -19.73
#